data_08e70bb1cc5dba9b7263632b05aef93d
#
_entry.id   08e70bb1cc5dba9b7263632b05aef93d
#
_cell.length_a   1.000
_cell.length_b   1.000
_cell.length_c   1.000
_cell.angle_alpha   90.00
_cell.angle_beta   90.00
_cell.angle_gamma   90.00
#
_symmetry.space_group_name_H-M   'P 1'
#
loop_
_entity.id
_entity.type
_entity.pdbx_description
1 polymer ?
#
loop_
_entity_poly.entity_id
_entity_poly.type
_entity_poly.pdbx_seq_one_letter_code
_entity_poly.pdbx_strand_id
1 'polypeptide(L)'
;IRRVYYLYDVPGGEERGGHAHRVLYQLIVAASGSFDVILDDGRERRIVSLNRPYYGLLIRPGIWRELNNFSSGAVSLVLASELYDENDYIREYSDFLKEKEIPLSNV
;
A
#
# COMPACT_ATOMS: atom_id res chain seq x y z
N ILE A 1 -16.30 -0.58 4.62
CA ILE A 1 -15.22 -1.56 4.84
C ILE A 1 -15.76 -2.93 4.53
N ARG A 2 -15.15 -3.61 3.58
CA ARG A 2 -15.58 -4.93 3.14
C ARG A 2 -14.60 -6.04 3.48
N ARG A 3 -13.35 -5.69 3.80
CA ARG A 3 -12.33 -6.67 4.14
C ARG A 3 -11.38 -6.07 5.16
N VAL A 4 -10.99 -6.91 6.13
CA VAL A 4 -9.96 -6.54 7.12
C VAL A 4 -8.95 -7.68 7.14
N TYR A 5 -7.68 -7.35 7.08
CA TYR A 5 -6.61 -8.33 7.25
C TYR A 5 -5.41 -7.68 7.91
N TYR A 6 -4.47 -8.51 8.36
CA TYR A 6 -3.25 -7.98 8.95
C TYR A 6 -2.06 -8.85 8.57
N LEU A 7 -0.91 -8.20 8.53
CA LEU A 7 0.38 -8.83 8.31
C LEU A 7 1.14 -8.83 9.62
N TYR A 8 1.78 -9.94 9.94
CA TYR A 8 2.59 -10.07 11.14
C TYR A 8 3.75 -11.01 10.86
N ASP A 9 4.71 -11.04 11.79
CA ASP A 9 5.90 -11.87 11.67
C ASP A 9 6.69 -11.63 10.37
N VAL A 10 6.73 -10.35 9.92
CA VAL A 10 7.54 -9.99 8.77
C VAL A 10 8.98 -9.82 9.26
N PRO A 11 9.92 -10.62 8.74
CA PRO A 11 11.32 -10.49 9.14
C PRO A 11 11.87 -9.10 8.81
N GLY A 12 12.75 -8.60 9.68
CA GLY A 12 13.39 -7.32 9.44
C GLY A 12 14.12 -7.32 8.10
N GLY A 13 14.00 -6.22 7.37
CA GLY A 13 14.63 -6.07 6.06
C GLY A 13 13.83 -6.64 4.90
N GLU A 14 12.73 -7.33 5.15
CA GLU A 14 11.86 -7.79 4.07
C GLU A 14 10.84 -6.74 3.68
N GLU A 15 10.37 -6.84 2.44
CA GLU A 15 9.38 -5.95 1.90
C GLU A 15 8.05 -6.66 1.70
N ARG A 16 6.95 -5.91 1.81
CA ARG A 16 5.61 -6.37 1.49
C ARG A 16 4.90 -5.31 0.68
N GLY A 17 4.03 -5.74 -0.22
CA GLY A 17 3.28 -4.85 -1.08
C GLY A 17 3.81 -4.89 -2.50
N GLY A 18 4.26 -3.76 -3.04
CA GLY A 18 4.71 -3.71 -4.41
C GLY A 18 3.54 -3.88 -5.38
N HIS A 19 2.49 -3.05 -5.20
CA HIS A 19 1.33 -3.10 -6.07
C HIS A 19 0.56 -1.78 -6.00
N ALA A 20 -0.37 -1.62 -6.91
CA ALA A 20 -1.37 -0.56 -6.88
C ALA A 20 -2.75 -1.18 -7.07
N HIS A 21 -3.78 -0.41 -6.81
CA HIS A 21 -5.17 -0.81 -7.02
C HIS A 21 -5.86 0.17 -7.95
N ARG A 22 -6.78 -0.34 -8.76
CA ARG A 22 -7.56 0.51 -9.68
C ARG A 22 -8.76 1.15 -9.02
N VAL A 23 -9.39 0.44 -8.09
CA VAL A 23 -10.66 0.86 -7.48
C VAL A 23 -10.57 0.90 -5.96
N LEU A 24 -9.80 0.02 -5.35
CA LEU A 24 -9.80 -0.22 -3.90
C LEU A 24 -9.12 0.92 -3.15
N TYR A 25 -9.75 1.34 -2.04
CA TYR A 25 -9.16 2.21 -1.03
C TYR A 25 -8.69 1.33 0.14
N GLN A 26 -7.58 1.69 0.74
CA GLN A 26 -7.06 1.01 1.93
C GLN A 26 -6.74 2.01 3.02
N LEU A 27 -7.02 1.62 4.26
CA LEU A 27 -6.54 2.32 5.43
C LEU A 27 -5.57 1.38 6.14
N ILE A 28 -4.32 1.80 6.31
CA ILE A 28 -3.27 1.00 6.91
C ILE A 28 -2.90 1.60 8.25
N VAL A 29 -2.82 0.75 9.28
CA VAL A 29 -2.50 1.14 10.64
C VAL A 29 -1.41 0.23 11.19
N ALA A 30 -0.44 0.80 11.89
CA ALA A 30 0.52 0.02 12.66
C ALA A 30 -0.15 -0.34 14.00
N ALA A 31 -0.82 -1.48 14.03
CA ALA A 31 -1.52 -1.94 15.23
C ALA A 31 -0.53 -2.28 16.36
N SER A 32 0.69 -2.67 16.01
CA SER A 32 1.79 -2.93 16.91
C SER A 32 3.09 -2.63 16.17
N GLY A 33 4.08 -2.12 16.89
CA GLY A 33 5.39 -1.83 16.32
C GLY A 33 5.36 -0.72 15.29
N SER A 34 6.24 -0.82 14.30
CA SER A 34 6.39 0.21 13.28
C SER A 34 6.81 -0.38 11.95
N PHE A 35 6.50 0.32 10.88
CA PHE A 35 6.97 0.01 9.54
C PHE A 35 6.83 1.25 8.67
N ASP A 36 7.47 1.22 7.50
CA ASP A 36 7.39 2.30 6.53
C ASP A 36 6.50 1.91 5.37
N VAL A 37 5.74 2.88 4.87
CA VAL A 37 4.96 2.74 3.65
C VAL A 37 5.54 3.68 2.62
N ILE A 38 5.98 3.12 1.49
CA ILE A 38 6.46 3.89 0.36
C ILE A 38 5.29 4.10 -0.58
N LEU A 39 4.96 5.36 -0.84
CA LEU A 39 3.89 5.75 -1.76
C LEU A 39 4.50 6.35 -3.02
N ASP A 40 3.95 5.96 -4.16
CA ASP A 40 4.46 6.40 -5.46
C ASP A 40 3.27 6.67 -6.38
N ASP A 41 3.12 7.90 -6.83
CA ASP A 41 2.03 8.28 -7.74
C ASP A 41 2.45 8.24 -9.22
N GLY A 42 3.66 7.76 -9.49
CA GLY A 42 4.23 7.74 -10.83
C GLY A 42 5.18 8.91 -11.11
N ARG A 43 5.20 9.91 -10.26
CA ARG A 43 6.06 11.08 -10.38
C ARG A 43 6.88 11.35 -9.13
N GLU A 44 6.26 11.23 -7.97
CA GLU A 44 6.89 11.47 -6.68
C GLU A 44 6.79 10.25 -5.80
N ARG A 45 7.79 10.06 -4.98
CA ARG A 45 7.81 9.04 -3.93
C ARG A 45 7.81 9.71 -2.58
N ARG A 46 7.03 9.15 -1.66
CA ARG A 46 7.00 9.57 -0.27
C ARG A 46 7.11 8.37 0.63
N ILE A 47 7.77 8.55 1.75
CA ILE A 47 7.86 7.53 2.78
C ILE A 47 7.07 8.03 3.98
N VAL A 48 6.12 7.22 4.42
CA VAL A 48 5.33 7.51 5.62
C VAL A 48 5.64 6.42 6.64
N SER A 49 6.18 6.81 7.78
CA SER A 49 6.47 5.88 8.87
C SER A 49 5.23 5.76 9.75
N LEU A 50 4.73 4.54 9.90
CA LEU A 50 3.61 4.26 10.78
C LEU A 50 4.16 3.61 12.05
N ASN A 51 3.97 4.25 13.19
CA ASN A 51 4.52 3.81 14.46
C ASN A 51 3.57 4.00 15.64
N ARG A 52 2.30 4.30 15.36
CA ARG A 52 1.29 4.53 16.40
C ARG A 52 -0.01 3.86 16.00
N PRO A 53 -0.71 3.17 16.92
CA PRO A 53 -1.95 2.48 16.56
C PRO A 53 -3.14 3.42 16.34
N TYR A 54 -3.00 4.69 16.67
CA TYR A 54 -4.07 5.67 16.47
C TYR A 54 -3.89 6.54 15.24
N TYR A 55 -2.90 6.28 14.40
CA TYR A 55 -2.76 6.89 13.08
C TYR A 55 -3.07 5.90 12.00
N GLY A 56 -3.89 6.30 11.04
CA GLY A 56 -4.16 5.52 9.84
C GLY A 56 -3.71 6.26 8.60
N LEU A 57 -3.15 5.53 7.65
CA LEU A 57 -2.77 6.06 6.35
C LEU A 57 -3.79 5.59 5.32
N LEU A 58 -4.50 6.54 4.73
CA LEU A 58 -5.45 6.24 3.67
C LEU A 58 -4.73 6.25 2.33
N ILE A 59 -4.81 5.14 1.61
CA ILE A 59 -4.24 5.03 0.27
C ILE A 59 -5.37 4.92 -0.74
N ARG A 60 -5.43 5.88 -1.65
CA ARG A 60 -6.43 5.94 -2.70
C ARG A 60 -6.06 5.04 -3.87
N PRO A 61 -7.03 4.71 -4.73
CA PRO A 61 -6.72 4.01 -5.98
C PRO A 61 -5.69 4.77 -6.81
N GLY A 62 -4.90 4.04 -7.59
CA GLY A 62 -3.93 4.65 -8.49
C GLY A 62 -2.64 5.09 -7.82
N ILE A 63 -2.35 4.59 -6.64
CA ILE A 63 -1.10 4.84 -5.92
C ILE A 63 -0.37 3.51 -5.75
N TRP A 64 0.88 3.45 -6.22
CA TRP A 64 1.74 2.31 -5.97
C TRP A 64 2.22 2.36 -4.53
N ARG A 65 2.24 1.22 -3.83
CA ARG A 65 2.71 1.15 -2.46
C ARG A 65 3.60 -0.05 -2.25
N GLU A 66 4.54 0.14 -1.33
CA GLU A 66 5.43 -0.91 -0.83
C GLU A 66 5.54 -0.71 0.68
N LEU A 67 5.65 -1.80 1.40
CA LEU A 67 5.86 -1.76 2.85
C LEU A 67 7.21 -2.38 3.17
N ASN A 68 7.98 -1.71 4.03
CA ASN A 68 9.27 -2.23 4.44
C ASN A 68 9.64 -1.72 5.84
N ASN A 69 10.85 -2.05 6.26
CA ASN A 69 11.42 -1.60 7.53
C ASN A 69 10.53 -1.95 8.72
N PHE A 70 10.04 -3.19 8.77
CA PHE A 70 9.21 -3.66 9.87
C PHE A 70 10.04 -3.84 11.13
N SER A 71 9.57 -3.30 12.26
CA SER A 71 10.16 -3.60 13.55
C SER A 71 9.79 -5.01 13.99
N SER A 72 10.54 -5.54 14.96
CA SER A 72 10.23 -6.85 15.53
C SER A 72 8.84 -6.80 16.17
N GLY A 73 7.99 -7.77 15.84
CA GLY A 73 6.64 -7.83 16.36
C GLY A 73 5.67 -6.84 15.74
N ALA A 74 6.04 -6.19 14.64
CA ALA A 74 5.15 -5.26 13.97
C ALA A 74 3.92 -5.98 13.40
N VAL A 75 2.77 -5.32 13.50
CA VAL A 75 1.51 -5.79 12.94
C VAL A 75 0.92 -4.68 12.09
N SER A 76 0.75 -4.95 10.80
CA SER A 76 0.07 -4.04 9.89
C SER A 76 -1.39 -4.47 9.77
N LEU A 77 -2.30 -3.60 10.21
CA LEU A 77 -3.74 -3.81 10.08
C LEU A 77 -4.24 -3.04 8.88
N VAL A 78 -4.96 -3.72 7.99
CA VAL A 78 -5.45 -3.12 6.76
C VAL A 78 -6.96 -3.25 6.68
N LEU A 79 -7.61 -2.12 6.47
CA LEU A 79 -9.05 -2.02 6.22
C LEU A 79 -9.23 -1.70 4.74
N ALA A 80 -9.97 -2.53 4.02
CA ALA A 80 -10.12 -2.39 2.58
C ALA A 80 -11.58 -2.13 2.19
N SER A 81 -11.78 -1.28 1.19
CA SER A 81 -13.10 -0.87 0.74
C SER A 81 -13.81 -1.93 -0.11
N GLU A 82 -13.05 -2.90 -0.64
CA GLU A 82 -13.57 -3.93 -1.53
C GLU A 82 -13.14 -5.31 -1.08
N LEU A 83 -13.89 -6.32 -1.47
CA LEU A 83 -13.48 -7.71 -1.32
C LEU A 83 -12.27 -7.97 -2.22
N TYR A 84 -11.52 -9.02 -1.91
CA TYR A 84 -10.36 -9.37 -2.72
C TYR A 84 -10.77 -9.61 -4.17
N ASP A 85 -10.07 -8.95 -5.09
CA ASP A 85 -10.26 -9.11 -6.53
C ASP A 85 -8.90 -8.93 -7.20
N GLU A 86 -8.34 -10.02 -7.70
CA GLU A 86 -7.03 -9.97 -8.36
C GLU A 86 -7.02 -9.03 -9.56
N ASN A 87 -8.14 -8.87 -10.25
CA ASN A 87 -8.23 -7.96 -11.39
C ASN A 87 -8.07 -6.49 -11.02
N ASP A 88 -8.24 -6.16 -9.75
CA ASP A 88 -8.03 -4.80 -9.26
C ASP A 88 -6.55 -4.51 -8.97
N TYR A 89 -5.71 -5.53 -8.89
CA TYR A 89 -4.30 -5.35 -8.59
C TYR A 89 -3.50 -5.02 -9.85
N ILE A 90 -2.57 -4.09 -9.71
CA ILE A 90 -1.51 -3.84 -10.66
C ILE A 90 -0.22 -4.23 -9.95
N ARG A 91 0.36 -5.36 -10.35
CA ARG A 91 1.49 -5.95 -9.63
C ARG A 91 2.84 -5.64 -10.24
N GLU A 92 2.86 -5.17 -11.49
CA GLU A 92 4.09 -4.78 -12.18
C GLU A 92 4.18 -3.26 -12.23
N TYR A 93 5.29 -2.71 -11.76
CA TYR A 93 5.47 -1.27 -11.73
C TYR A 93 5.41 -0.66 -13.13
N SER A 94 5.91 -1.36 -14.14
CA SER A 94 5.83 -0.89 -15.53
C SER A 94 4.38 -0.75 -16.01
N ASP A 95 3.51 -1.66 -15.61
CA ASP A 95 2.10 -1.58 -15.94
C ASP A 95 1.42 -0.42 -15.23
N PHE A 96 1.81 -0.18 -13.97
CA PHE A 96 1.33 0.95 -13.20
C PHE A 96 1.68 2.27 -13.92
N LEU A 97 2.93 2.42 -14.36
CA LEU A 97 3.35 3.62 -15.06
C LEU A 97 2.59 3.81 -16.37
N LYS A 98 2.34 2.73 -17.10
CA LYS A 98 1.57 2.80 -18.35
C LYS A 98 0.15 3.29 -18.12
N GLU A 99 -0.51 2.81 -17.07
CA GLU A 99 -1.87 3.27 -16.76
C GLU A 99 -1.87 4.73 -16.33
N LYS A 100 -0.83 5.20 -15.64
CA LYS A 100 -0.71 6.61 -15.29
C LYS A 100 -0.45 7.51 -16.49
N GLU A 101 0.23 7.00 -17.51
CA GLU A 101 0.58 7.78 -18.71
C GLU A 101 -0.58 7.89 -19.70
N ILE A 102 -1.52 6.95 -19.71
CA ILE A 102 -2.63 6.94 -20.65
C ILE A 102 -3.34 8.28 -20.78
N PRO A 103 -3.72 8.96 -19.67
CA PRO A 103 -4.36 10.27 -19.79
C PRO A 103 -3.48 11.33 -20.43
N LEU A 104 -2.17 11.22 -20.26
CA LEU A 104 -1.21 12.18 -20.82
C LEU A 104 -0.96 11.91 -22.30
N SER A 105 -0.97 10.66 -22.70
CA SER A 105 -0.73 10.27 -24.10
C SER A 105 -1.88 10.63 -25.03
N ASN A 106 -3.05 10.93 -24.48
CA ASN A 106 -4.23 11.34 -25.23
C ASN A 106 -4.35 12.85 -25.41
N VAL A 107 -3.40 13.57 -24.89
CA VAL A 107 -3.31 15.01 -24.99
C VAL A 107 -2.32 15.40 -26.12
#